data_9162418c423e56002172cb54ad821254
#
_entry.id   9162418c423e56002172cb54ad821254
#
_cell.length_a   1.000
_cell.length_b   1.000
_cell.length_c   1.000
_cell.angle_alpha   90.00
_cell.angle_beta   90.00
_cell.angle_gamma   90.00
#
_symmetry.space_group_name_H-M   'P 1'
#
loop_
_entity.id
_entity.type
_entity.pdbx_description
1 polymer ?
#
loop_
_entity_poly.entity_id
_entity_poly.type
_entity_poly.pdbx_seq_one_letter_code
_entity_poly.pdbx_strand_id
1 'polypeptide(L)'
;KWFAGQDSDDYITRCMDLAKVKTICMTNSPFDELESPKWDAGFERDERFTSALRIDPLLLEWDTAAPRLAKAGYEVSADFSGKTMEEVQRFLRDWAGRMDALYVMVSLPPSFEYPAGTPCSRLIDGAILPFCKESGLPFALMIGVKRGVNAALQLAGDGVGKPDLASLQNLCSG
;
A
#
# COMPACT_ATOMS: atom_id res chain seq x y z
N LYS A 1 -28.96 0.17 16.41
CA LYS A 1 -29.65 1.36 17.01
C LYS A 1 -28.69 2.18 17.89
N TRP A 2 -27.81 1.54 18.71
CA TRP A 2 -26.90 2.26 19.60
C TRP A 2 -25.87 3.12 18.83
N PHE A 3 -25.20 2.57 17.82
CA PHE A 3 -24.22 3.29 17.00
C PHE A 3 -24.81 4.49 16.24
N ALA A 4 -26.07 4.41 15.79
CA ALA A 4 -26.72 5.49 15.06
C ALA A 4 -27.02 6.74 15.90
N GLY A 5 -26.87 6.65 17.22
CA GLY A 5 -27.07 7.77 18.16
C GLY A 5 -25.73 8.29 18.75
N GLN A 6 -24.58 7.81 18.25
CA GLN A 6 -23.28 8.29 18.71
C GLN A 6 -22.78 9.39 17.78
N ASP A 7 -22.16 10.42 18.34
CA ASP A 7 -21.26 11.29 17.59
C ASP A 7 -19.98 10.52 17.28
N SER A 8 -19.50 10.58 16.02
CA SER A 8 -18.35 9.78 15.57
C SER A 8 -17.06 10.20 16.25
N ASP A 9 -16.85 11.50 16.43
CA ASP A 9 -15.59 12.02 16.96
C ASP A 9 -15.48 11.76 18.46
N ASP A 10 -16.58 11.98 19.20
CA ASP A 10 -16.68 11.64 20.61
C ASP A 10 -16.49 10.14 20.84
N TYR A 11 -17.08 9.31 19.96
CA TYR A 11 -16.94 7.86 20.06
C TYR A 11 -15.51 7.37 19.79
N ILE A 12 -14.87 7.90 18.74
CA ILE A 12 -13.46 7.60 18.41
C ILE A 12 -12.56 8.02 19.58
N THR A 13 -12.71 9.24 20.07
CA THR A 13 -11.94 9.77 21.20
C THR A 13 -12.06 8.87 22.42
N ARG A 14 -13.27 8.49 22.78
CA ARG A 14 -13.52 7.59 23.93
C ARG A 14 -12.90 6.22 23.72
N CYS A 15 -12.96 5.65 22.52
CA CYS A 15 -12.34 4.36 22.22
C CYS A 15 -10.81 4.43 22.34
N MET A 16 -10.21 5.48 21.82
CA MET A 16 -8.75 5.69 21.90
C MET A 16 -8.29 5.87 23.35
N ASP A 17 -9.02 6.65 24.14
CA ASP A 17 -8.70 6.87 25.55
C ASP A 17 -8.80 5.59 26.37
N LEU A 18 -9.88 4.81 26.20
CA LEU A 18 -10.07 3.53 26.87
C LEU A 18 -8.97 2.52 26.49
N ALA A 19 -8.60 2.47 25.21
CA ALA A 19 -7.55 1.60 24.70
C ALA A 19 -6.13 2.12 24.97
N LYS A 20 -5.98 3.35 25.48
CA LYS A 20 -4.70 4.07 25.65
C LYS A 20 -3.91 4.17 24.33
N VAL A 21 -4.60 4.32 23.22
CA VAL A 21 -4.04 4.53 21.90
C VAL A 21 -3.90 6.03 21.66
N LYS A 22 -2.71 6.47 21.26
CA LYS A 22 -2.43 7.88 20.95
C LYS A 22 -2.58 8.19 19.48
N THR A 23 -2.06 7.27 18.64
CA THR A 23 -2.06 7.43 17.18
C THR A 23 -2.36 6.10 16.51
N ILE A 24 -2.99 6.16 15.34
CA ILE A 24 -3.30 5.01 14.49
C ILE A 24 -2.71 5.28 13.11
N CYS A 25 -1.88 4.36 12.61
CA CYS A 25 -1.42 4.41 11.22
C CYS A 25 -2.38 3.63 10.34
N MET A 26 -3.08 4.33 9.47
CA MET A 26 -4.01 3.76 8.50
C MET A 26 -3.26 3.27 7.25
N THR A 27 -3.70 2.15 6.69
CA THR A 27 -3.13 1.63 5.43
C THR A 27 -4.02 2.02 4.27
N ASN A 28 -3.72 3.14 3.63
CA ASN A 28 -4.54 3.71 2.58
C ASN A 28 -3.98 3.38 1.19
N SER A 29 -4.87 3.09 0.25
CA SER A 29 -4.48 2.70 -1.10
C SER A 29 -4.97 3.70 -2.16
N PRO A 30 -4.07 4.19 -3.05
CA PRO A 30 -4.46 4.97 -4.21
C PRO A 30 -5.42 4.24 -5.16
N PHE A 31 -5.48 2.93 -5.03
CA PHE A 31 -6.34 2.07 -5.86
C PHE A 31 -7.71 1.79 -5.23
N ASP A 32 -7.99 2.31 -4.04
CA ASP A 32 -9.31 2.20 -3.42
C ASP A 32 -10.24 3.27 -4.02
N GLU A 33 -11.38 2.80 -4.57
CA GLU A 33 -12.33 3.67 -5.28
C GLU A 33 -13.15 4.58 -4.35
N LEU A 34 -13.22 4.26 -3.07
CA LEU A 34 -13.92 5.06 -2.07
C LEU A 34 -12.99 6.07 -1.40
N GLU A 35 -11.72 5.70 -1.22
CA GLU A 35 -10.73 6.53 -0.53
C GLU A 35 -10.05 7.54 -1.47
N SER A 36 -9.61 7.09 -2.66
CA SER A 36 -8.79 7.92 -3.54
C SER A 36 -9.43 9.25 -3.94
N PRO A 37 -10.75 9.34 -4.22
CA PRO A 37 -11.38 10.64 -4.50
C PRO A 37 -11.38 11.61 -3.32
N LYS A 38 -11.40 11.09 -2.09
CA LYS A 38 -11.32 11.93 -0.88
C LYS A 38 -9.94 12.53 -0.70
N TRP A 39 -8.90 11.74 -0.98
CA TRP A 39 -7.52 12.21 -0.98
C TRP A 39 -7.29 13.26 -2.07
N ASP A 40 -7.90 13.09 -3.26
CA ASP A 40 -7.81 14.06 -4.36
C ASP A 40 -8.52 15.37 -4.02
N ALA A 41 -9.67 15.32 -3.38
CA ALA A 41 -10.43 16.50 -2.97
C ALA A 41 -9.78 17.26 -1.81
N GLY A 42 -8.93 16.60 -1.04
CA GLY A 42 -8.41 17.11 0.23
C GLY A 42 -9.45 17.08 1.34
N PHE A 43 -9.00 16.93 2.57
CA PHE A 43 -9.86 16.99 3.77
C PHE A 43 -9.02 17.43 4.98
N GLU A 44 -9.69 17.94 6.00
CA GLU A 44 -9.05 18.23 7.30
C GLU A 44 -8.66 16.92 7.96
N ARG A 45 -7.38 16.78 8.30
CA ARG A 45 -6.84 15.56 8.91
C ARG A 45 -6.90 15.65 10.42
N ASP A 46 -7.35 14.59 11.04
CA ASP A 46 -7.17 14.40 12.47
C ASP A 46 -5.75 13.89 12.72
N GLU A 47 -4.97 14.63 13.50
CA GLU A 47 -3.56 14.35 13.82
C GLU A 47 -3.34 12.98 14.49
N ARG A 48 -4.39 12.39 15.02
CA ARG A 48 -4.34 11.05 15.61
C ARG A 48 -4.21 9.95 14.55
N PHE A 49 -4.53 10.25 13.27
CA PHE A 49 -4.47 9.31 12.17
C PHE A 49 -3.37 9.68 11.19
N THR A 50 -2.38 8.80 11.08
CA THR A 50 -1.31 8.88 10.08
C THR A 50 -1.57 7.86 8.97
N SER A 51 -0.85 7.95 7.87
CA SER A 51 -1.06 7.07 6.70
C SER A 51 0.19 6.29 6.33
N ALA A 52 -0.01 5.08 5.83
CA ALA A 52 0.97 4.31 5.07
C ALA A 52 0.46 4.15 3.64
N LEU A 53 1.34 4.32 2.67
CA LEU A 53 1.03 4.17 1.25
C LEU A 53 1.01 2.68 0.88
N ARG A 54 -0.19 2.12 0.71
CA ARG A 54 -0.39 0.72 0.35
C ARG A 54 -0.44 0.53 -1.16
N ILE A 55 0.45 -0.30 -1.68
CA ILE A 55 0.67 -0.47 -3.12
C ILE A 55 0.42 -1.89 -3.65
N ASP A 56 -0.38 -2.70 -2.96
CA ASP A 56 -0.63 -4.11 -3.35
C ASP A 56 -0.99 -4.27 -4.84
N PRO A 57 -1.96 -3.52 -5.42
CA PRO A 57 -2.31 -3.67 -6.82
C PRO A 57 -1.16 -3.37 -7.80
N LEU A 58 -0.27 -2.44 -7.44
CA LEU A 58 0.88 -2.10 -8.27
C LEU A 58 1.81 -3.30 -8.48
N LEU A 59 2.04 -4.09 -7.42
CA LEU A 59 2.97 -5.22 -7.44
C LEU A 59 2.32 -6.57 -7.78
N LEU A 60 1.04 -6.74 -7.46
CA LEU A 60 0.35 -8.03 -7.62
C LEU A 60 -0.52 -8.08 -8.87
N GLU A 61 -0.96 -6.94 -9.38
CA GLU A 61 -1.97 -6.84 -10.43
C GLU A 61 -1.57 -5.79 -11.49
N TRP A 62 -0.29 -5.82 -11.93
CA TRP A 62 0.25 -4.82 -12.85
C TRP A 62 -0.58 -4.64 -14.12
N ASP A 63 -1.12 -5.74 -14.69
CA ASP A 63 -1.94 -5.69 -15.89
C ASP A 63 -3.21 -4.85 -15.73
N THR A 64 -3.72 -4.73 -14.50
CA THR A 64 -4.87 -3.88 -14.15
C THR A 64 -4.45 -2.53 -13.58
N ALA A 65 -3.33 -2.46 -12.90
CA ALA A 65 -2.81 -1.23 -12.32
C ALA A 65 -2.29 -0.27 -13.39
N ALA A 66 -1.54 -0.75 -14.40
CA ALA A 66 -0.99 0.09 -15.45
C ALA A 66 -2.06 0.88 -16.22
N PRO A 67 -3.17 0.30 -16.71
CA PRO A 67 -4.26 1.07 -17.31
C PRO A 67 -4.88 2.11 -16.38
N ARG A 68 -4.96 1.84 -15.08
CA ARG A 68 -5.49 2.79 -14.09
C ARG A 68 -4.54 3.97 -13.91
N LEU A 69 -3.23 3.74 -13.83
CA LEU A 69 -2.22 4.79 -13.80
C LEU A 69 -2.27 5.63 -15.08
N ALA A 70 -2.36 5.00 -16.26
CA ALA A 70 -2.46 5.70 -17.52
C ALA A 70 -3.70 6.61 -17.59
N LYS A 71 -4.86 6.12 -17.10
CA LYS A 71 -6.09 6.92 -16.98
C LYS A 71 -5.93 8.10 -16.02
N ALA A 72 -5.11 7.94 -14.98
CA ALA A 72 -4.78 9.00 -14.02
C ALA A 72 -3.70 9.98 -14.51
N GLY A 73 -3.22 9.85 -15.77
CA GLY A 73 -2.26 10.78 -16.38
C GLY A 73 -0.78 10.43 -16.19
N TYR A 74 -0.47 9.18 -15.86
CA TYR A 74 0.91 8.68 -15.82
C TYR A 74 1.25 7.97 -17.14
N GLU A 75 2.41 8.26 -17.74
CA GLU A 75 2.86 7.65 -18.99
C GLU A 75 3.45 6.25 -18.76
N VAL A 76 2.59 5.29 -18.42
CA VAL A 76 2.99 3.91 -18.14
C VAL A 76 2.51 2.94 -19.21
N SER A 77 3.28 1.88 -19.45
CA SER A 77 2.96 0.78 -20.37
C SER A 77 3.03 -0.57 -19.66
N ALA A 78 2.11 -1.48 -20.00
CA ALA A 78 2.04 -2.81 -19.39
C ALA A 78 3.32 -3.64 -19.61
N ASP A 79 4.03 -3.43 -20.72
CA ASP A 79 5.28 -4.10 -21.06
C ASP A 79 6.53 -3.44 -20.44
N PHE A 80 6.35 -2.40 -19.64
CA PHE A 80 7.40 -1.60 -19.01
C PHE A 80 8.28 -0.79 -19.97
N SER A 81 7.82 -0.54 -21.19
CA SER A 81 8.52 0.30 -22.16
C SER A 81 8.45 1.79 -21.80
N GLY A 82 9.27 2.59 -22.49
CA GLY A 82 9.29 4.05 -22.35
C GLY A 82 9.69 4.51 -20.96
N LYS A 83 8.94 5.48 -20.42
CA LYS A 83 9.20 6.11 -19.11
C LYS A 83 8.49 5.42 -17.95
N THR A 84 8.02 4.19 -18.13
CA THR A 84 7.15 3.52 -17.16
C THR A 84 7.72 3.54 -15.74
N MET A 85 9.01 3.27 -15.55
CA MET A 85 9.60 3.23 -14.20
C MET A 85 9.67 4.63 -13.55
N GLU A 86 10.05 5.66 -14.31
CA GLU A 86 10.06 7.05 -13.84
C GLU A 86 8.64 7.52 -13.50
N GLU A 87 7.66 7.13 -14.28
CA GLU A 87 6.26 7.49 -14.05
C GLU A 87 5.64 6.76 -12.85
N VAL A 88 6.04 5.51 -12.62
CA VAL A 88 5.69 4.81 -11.37
C VAL A 88 6.33 5.49 -10.16
N GLN A 89 7.58 5.93 -10.26
CA GLN A 89 8.22 6.71 -9.18
C GLN A 89 7.50 8.05 -8.98
N ARG A 90 7.06 8.74 -10.06
CA ARG A 90 6.25 9.96 -9.97
C ARG A 90 4.93 9.69 -9.25
N PHE A 91 4.23 8.60 -9.61
CA PHE A 91 3.02 8.18 -8.92
C PHE A 91 3.25 7.95 -7.41
N LEU A 92 4.34 7.28 -7.04
CA LEU A 92 4.68 7.04 -5.63
C LEU A 92 4.97 8.35 -4.90
N ARG A 93 5.71 9.30 -5.51
CA ARG A 93 5.96 10.63 -4.94
C ARG A 93 4.67 11.42 -4.71
N ASP A 94 3.81 11.46 -5.74
CA ASP A 94 2.55 12.20 -5.68
C ASP A 94 1.66 11.70 -4.55
N TRP A 95 1.53 10.38 -4.42
CA TRP A 95 0.67 9.78 -3.40
C TRP A 95 1.29 9.77 -2.01
N ALA A 96 2.59 9.52 -1.90
CA ALA A 96 3.28 9.63 -0.61
C ALA A 96 3.20 11.05 -0.04
N GLY A 97 3.39 12.07 -0.88
CA GLY A 97 3.23 13.46 -0.47
C GLY A 97 1.80 13.84 -0.14
N ARG A 98 0.82 13.41 -0.95
CA ARG A 98 -0.61 13.65 -0.70
C ARG A 98 -1.08 13.02 0.60
N MET A 99 -0.62 11.83 0.92
CA MET A 99 -0.98 11.10 2.14
C MET A 99 -0.12 11.50 3.35
N ASP A 100 0.98 12.21 3.16
CA ASP A 100 2.02 12.39 4.17
C ASP A 100 2.43 11.04 4.75
N ALA A 101 2.75 10.11 3.85
CA ALA A 101 2.91 8.71 4.19
C ALA A 101 4.16 8.47 5.04
N LEU A 102 4.02 7.70 6.11
CA LEU A 102 5.14 7.32 6.98
C LEU A 102 6.02 6.23 6.37
N TYR A 103 5.46 5.37 5.54
CA TYR A 103 6.14 4.28 4.83
C TYR A 103 5.31 3.78 3.66
N VAL A 104 5.98 3.06 2.75
CA VAL A 104 5.32 2.29 1.67
C VAL A 104 5.12 0.86 2.13
N MET A 105 3.99 0.24 1.82
CA MET A 105 3.71 -1.13 2.24
C MET A 105 3.05 -1.98 1.17
N VAL A 106 3.29 -3.28 1.24
CA VAL A 106 2.66 -4.30 0.40
C VAL A 106 2.47 -5.62 1.15
N SER A 107 1.37 -6.32 0.84
CA SER A 107 1.10 -7.68 1.30
C SER A 107 1.40 -8.68 0.19
N LEU A 108 2.46 -9.45 0.33
CA LEU A 108 2.93 -10.40 -0.69
C LEU A 108 2.56 -11.85 -0.33
N PRO A 109 2.26 -12.69 -1.32
CA PRO A 109 1.92 -14.10 -1.08
C PRO A 109 3.14 -14.91 -0.59
N PRO A 110 2.92 -16.13 -0.03
CA PRO A 110 4.03 -17.03 0.34
C PRO A 110 4.92 -17.44 -0.84
N SER A 111 4.38 -17.38 -2.05
CA SER A 111 5.10 -17.70 -3.29
C SER A 111 5.92 -16.53 -3.85
N PHE A 112 6.02 -15.41 -3.12
CA PHE A 112 6.87 -14.29 -3.53
C PHE A 112 8.33 -14.71 -3.55
N GLU A 113 8.99 -14.46 -4.67
CA GLU A 113 10.42 -14.71 -4.88
C GLU A 113 11.10 -13.44 -5.39
N TYR A 114 12.30 -13.17 -4.86
CA TYR A 114 13.12 -12.04 -5.28
C TYR A 114 14.63 -12.37 -5.18
N PRO A 115 15.45 -12.03 -6.21
CA PRO A 115 15.04 -11.50 -7.52
C PRO A 115 14.34 -12.56 -8.36
N ALA A 116 13.42 -12.13 -9.20
CA ALA A 116 12.72 -13.00 -10.14
C ALA A 116 12.41 -12.26 -11.45
N GLY A 117 12.15 -13.00 -12.54
CA GLY A 117 11.77 -12.42 -13.84
C GLY A 117 10.32 -11.90 -13.89
N THR A 118 9.73 -11.54 -12.78
CA THR A 118 8.32 -11.13 -12.66
C THR A 118 8.13 -9.61 -12.76
N PRO A 119 6.93 -9.14 -13.15
CA PRO A 119 6.56 -7.72 -13.05
C PRO A 119 6.83 -7.13 -11.66
N CYS A 120 6.53 -7.87 -10.61
CA CYS A 120 6.75 -7.48 -9.22
C CYS A 120 8.23 -7.16 -8.94
N SER A 121 9.17 -8.05 -9.28
CA SER A 121 10.61 -7.79 -9.11
C SER A 121 11.08 -6.60 -9.94
N ARG A 122 10.62 -6.48 -11.20
CA ARG A 122 10.97 -5.34 -12.06
C ARG A 122 10.54 -4.00 -11.47
N LEU A 123 9.34 -3.94 -10.89
CA LEU A 123 8.83 -2.74 -10.23
C LEU A 123 9.59 -2.43 -8.93
N ILE A 124 9.92 -3.45 -8.14
CA ILE A 124 10.73 -3.28 -6.93
C ILE A 124 12.07 -2.64 -7.29
N ASP A 125 12.80 -3.21 -8.27
CA ASP A 125 14.13 -2.73 -8.68
C ASP A 125 14.08 -1.37 -9.37
N GLY A 126 13.15 -1.21 -10.33
CA GLY A 126 13.13 -0.04 -11.22
C GLY A 126 12.41 1.18 -10.65
N ALA A 127 11.50 0.98 -9.69
CA ALA A 127 10.69 2.08 -9.19
C ALA A 127 10.67 2.19 -7.66
N ILE A 128 10.35 1.11 -6.94
CA ILE A 128 10.05 1.21 -5.50
C ILE A 128 11.32 1.44 -4.68
N LEU A 129 12.37 0.64 -4.88
CA LEU A 129 13.62 0.83 -4.15
C LEU A 129 14.29 2.18 -4.46
N PRO A 130 14.38 2.63 -5.74
CA PRO A 130 14.86 3.97 -6.05
C PRO A 130 14.05 5.07 -5.37
N PHE A 131 12.71 4.99 -5.43
CA PHE A 131 11.83 5.95 -4.75
C PHE A 131 12.06 5.97 -3.23
N CYS A 132 12.13 4.81 -2.58
CA CYS A 132 12.35 4.72 -1.13
C CYS A 132 13.73 5.25 -0.73
N LYS A 133 14.77 5.01 -1.54
CA LYS A 133 16.11 5.59 -1.32
C LYS A 133 16.12 7.12 -1.45
N GLU A 134 15.42 7.66 -2.45
CA GLU A 134 15.32 9.10 -2.69
C GLU A 134 14.51 9.81 -1.58
N SER A 135 13.35 9.26 -1.23
CA SER A 135 12.42 9.87 -0.26
C SER A 135 12.80 9.62 1.20
N GLY A 136 13.63 8.62 1.48
CA GLY A 136 13.91 8.16 2.84
C GLY A 136 12.76 7.37 3.48
N LEU A 137 11.69 7.06 2.74
CA LEU A 137 10.57 6.29 3.26
C LEU A 137 10.92 4.79 3.36
N PRO A 138 10.62 4.14 4.49
CA PRO A 138 10.78 2.69 4.62
C PRO A 138 9.86 1.93 3.66
N PHE A 139 10.34 0.79 3.18
CA PHE A 139 9.52 -0.17 2.44
C PHE A 139 9.15 -1.36 3.33
N ALA A 140 7.90 -1.45 3.75
CA ALA A 140 7.38 -2.51 4.62
C ALA A 140 6.77 -3.65 3.78
N LEU A 141 7.40 -4.82 3.85
CA LEU A 141 6.94 -6.03 3.16
C LEU A 141 6.29 -7.00 4.14
N MET A 142 5.01 -7.29 3.96
CA MET A 142 4.32 -8.38 4.66
C MET A 142 4.29 -9.62 3.75
N ILE A 143 5.34 -10.44 3.83
CA ILE A 143 5.49 -11.65 3.01
C ILE A 143 4.82 -12.83 3.70
N GLY A 144 4.04 -13.61 2.94
CA GLY A 144 3.38 -14.81 3.44
C GLY A 144 1.87 -14.68 3.62
N VAL A 145 1.25 -13.62 3.11
CA VAL A 145 -0.20 -13.43 3.22
C VAL A 145 -0.94 -14.42 2.32
N LYS A 146 -1.83 -15.22 2.92
CA LYS A 146 -2.77 -16.11 2.23
C LYS A 146 -4.16 -15.51 2.28
N ARG A 147 -4.68 -15.08 1.13
CA ARG A 147 -6.01 -14.49 1.03
C ARG A 147 -7.11 -15.55 1.05
N GLY A 148 -8.20 -15.25 1.76
CA GLY A 148 -9.44 -16.03 1.72
C GLY A 148 -9.31 -17.48 2.21
N VAL A 149 -8.42 -17.80 3.13
CA VAL A 149 -8.25 -19.16 3.70
C VAL A 149 -9.55 -19.65 4.34
N ASN A 150 -10.30 -18.74 4.97
CA ASN A 150 -11.64 -19.00 5.44
C ASN A 150 -12.62 -18.07 4.72
N ALA A 151 -13.22 -18.55 3.64
CA ALA A 151 -14.13 -17.77 2.81
C ALA A 151 -15.37 -17.25 3.57
N ALA A 152 -15.81 -17.93 4.63
CA ALA A 152 -16.95 -17.51 5.43
C ALA A 152 -16.69 -16.20 6.21
N LEU A 153 -15.42 -15.89 6.49
CA LEU A 153 -15.03 -14.67 7.19
C LEU A 153 -14.66 -13.53 6.23
N GLN A 154 -14.80 -13.72 4.92
CA GLN A 154 -14.46 -12.72 3.88
C GLN A 154 -13.06 -12.11 4.09
N LEU A 155 -12.95 -10.79 4.21
CA LEU A 155 -11.67 -10.09 4.41
C LEU A 155 -10.97 -10.44 5.74
N ALA A 156 -11.71 -10.90 6.75
CA ALA A 156 -11.15 -11.39 8.02
C ALA A 156 -10.69 -12.85 7.95
N GLY A 157 -10.87 -13.52 6.79
CA GLY A 157 -10.53 -14.91 6.58
C GLY A 157 -9.14 -15.17 6.03
N ASP A 158 -8.25 -14.18 6.04
CA ASP A 158 -6.88 -14.33 5.59
C ASP A 158 -6.04 -15.14 6.61
N GLY A 159 -5.02 -15.82 6.10
CA GLY A 159 -4.09 -16.60 6.90
C GLY A 159 -2.64 -16.25 6.57
N VAL A 160 -1.72 -16.95 7.23
CA VAL A 160 -0.29 -16.78 7.03
C VAL A 160 0.32 -18.07 6.47
N GLY A 161 1.16 -17.93 5.45
CA GLY A 161 1.99 -19.00 4.89
C GLY A 161 3.45 -18.81 5.24
N LYS A 162 4.26 -19.83 5.00
CA LYS A 162 5.71 -19.77 5.20
C LYS A 162 6.32 -18.93 4.06
N PRO A 163 7.01 -17.80 4.37
CA PRO A 163 7.70 -17.00 3.35
C PRO A 163 9.03 -17.63 2.94
N ASP A 164 9.54 -17.23 1.77
CA ASP A 164 10.91 -17.49 1.38
C ASP A 164 11.86 -16.47 2.02
N LEU A 165 12.75 -16.95 2.89
CA LEU A 165 13.71 -16.09 3.57
C LEU A 165 14.86 -15.63 2.66
N ALA A 166 15.17 -16.38 1.59
CA ALA A 166 16.21 -15.98 0.65
C ALA A 166 15.80 -14.69 -0.11
N SER A 167 14.54 -14.57 -0.47
CA SER A 167 14.00 -13.35 -1.07
C SER A 167 14.17 -12.12 -0.18
N LEU A 168 13.93 -12.27 1.13
CA LEU A 168 14.15 -11.18 2.08
C LEU A 168 15.64 -10.83 2.21
N GLN A 169 16.53 -11.82 2.30
CA GLN A 169 17.97 -11.61 2.36
C GLN A 169 18.48 -10.88 1.11
N ASN A 170 18.02 -11.28 -0.07
CA ASN A 170 18.40 -10.63 -1.34
C ASN A 170 17.96 -9.16 -1.37
N LEU A 171 16.73 -8.84 -0.92
CA LEU A 171 16.25 -7.46 -0.82
C LEU A 171 17.07 -6.60 0.14
N CYS A 172 17.58 -7.18 1.22
CA CYS A 172 18.38 -6.47 2.22
C CYS A 172 19.87 -6.35 1.84
N SER A 173 20.33 -7.11 0.84
CA SER A 173 21.75 -7.17 0.43
C SER A 173 22.10 -6.27 -0.74
N GLY A 174 21.11 -5.69 -1.45
CA GLY A 174 21.27 -4.78 -2.60
C GLY A 174 21.03 -3.35 -2.17
#